data_5aa224332a5d64d3bf914e6c8d0ef633
#
_entry.id   5aa224332a5d64d3bf914e6c8d0ef633
#
_cell.length_a   1.000
_cell.length_b   1.000
_cell.length_c   1.000
_cell.angle_alpha   90.00
_cell.angle_beta   90.00
_cell.angle_gamma   90.00
#
_symmetry.space_group_name_H-M   'P 1'
#
loop_
_entity.id
_entity.type
_entity.pdbx_description
1 polymer ?
#
loop_
_entity_poly.entity_id
_entity_poly.type
_entity_poly.pdbx_seq_one_letter_code
_entity_poly.pdbx_strand_id
1 'polypeptide(L)'
;HGFSIVYKDQTGVIPPADIDVILVAPKGAGRTVRDNFLAGSGINSSYAVFQNATGKALERTLAVGIAIGSGYLFPTTFEQEVYSDLTGERGVLMGCLAGVLEAQYNVLRKHGHSPSEAFNETVEELTQSLMPLVAQNGMDWMYANCSTTAQRGALDWKNRFRDAVAPVFDELYDRVASGKETAIVLEVNSAPDYRERLQKELDAMKNSEMWQAGAVVRSLRPERRKK
;
A
#
# COMPACT_ATOMS: atom_id res chain seq x y z
N HIS A 1 -11.17 0.87 6.94
CA HIS A 1 -12.05 1.27 5.83
C HIS A 1 -13.45 0.66 5.97
N GLY A 2 -14.41 1.13 5.18
CA GLY A 2 -15.82 0.77 5.30
C GLY A 2 -16.24 -0.55 4.64
N PHE A 3 -15.34 -1.48 4.45
CA PHE A 3 -15.50 -2.77 3.78
C PHE A 3 -16.82 -3.49 4.10
N SER A 4 -17.10 -3.73 5.38
CA SER A 4 -18.29 -4.48 5.80
C SER A 4 -19.61 -3.77 5.47
N ILE A 5 -19.61 -2.45 5.43
CA ILE A 5 -20.78 -1.63 5.12
C ILE A 5 -21.03 -1.59 3.61
N VAL A 6 -19.96 -1.42 2.82
CA VAL A 6 -20.08 -1.32 1.35
C VAL A 6 -20.50 -2.66 0.75
N TYR A 7 -19.95 -3.77 1.23
CA TYR A 7 -20.31 -5.11 0.76
C TYR A 7 -21.28 -5.83 1.72
N LYS A 8 -22.27 -5.11 2.22
CA LYS A 8 -23.28 -5.61 3.18
C LYS A 8 -23.97 -6.91 2.76
N ASP A 9 -24.19 -7.08 1.45
CA ASP A 9 -24.84 -8.28 0.90
C ASP A 9 -23.98 -9.54 1.05
N GLN A 10 -22.65 -9.37 1.19
CA GLN A 10 -21.71 -10.47 1.43
C GLN A 10 -21.36 -10.62 2.91
N THR A 11 -21.29 -9.53 3.64
CA THR A 11 -20.87 -9.50 5.05
C THR A 11 -22.04 -9.66 6.03
N GLY A 12 -23.25 -9.34 5.59
CA GLY A 12 -24.45 -9.31 6.46
C GLY A 12 -24.45 -8.17 7.48
N VAL A 13 -23.52 -7.22 7.42
CA VAL A 13 -23.41 -6.12 8.39
C VAL A 13 -24.35 -4.98 8.02
N ILE A 14 -25.40 -4.81 8.81
CA ILE A 14 -26.39 -3.74 8.69
C ILE A 14 -26.39 -2.93 9.98
N PRO A 15 -25.94 -1.66 9.98
CA PRO A 15 -25.98 -0.82 11.17
C PRO A 15 -27.43 -0.55 11.63
N PRO A 16 -27.73 -0.55 12.94
CA PRO A 16 -29.00 -0.05 13.46
C PRO A 16 -29.25 1.39 13.01
N ALA A 17 -30.52 1.74 12.81
CA ALA A 17 -30.90 3.05 12.27
C ALA A 17 -30.67 4.22 13.23
N ASP A 18 -30.50 3.95 14.52
CA ASP A 18 -30.36 4.92 15.61
C ASP A 18 -28.90 5.26 15.97
N ILE A 19 -27.91 4.75 15.23
CA ILE A 19 -26.50 5.04 15.44
C ILE A 19 -25.88 5.85 14.31
N ASP A 20 -24.85 6.63 14.62
CA ASP A 20 -23.97 7.23 13.61
C ASP A 20 -22.99 6.18 13.07
N VAL A 21 -22.79 6.16 11.76
CA VAL A 21 -21.76 5.34 11.12
C VAL A 21 -20.77 6.24 10.41
N ILE A 22 -19.55 6.25 10.90
CA ILE A 22 -18.49 7.15 10.49
C ILE A 22 -17.25 6.37 10.06
N LEU A 23 -16.41 7.03 9.27
CA LEU A 23 -15.13 6.49 8.81
C LEU A 23 -14.05 7.54 8.96
N VAL A 24 -12.90 7.12 9.51
CA VAL A 24 -11.61 7.83 9.43
C VAL A 24 -10.57 6.81 9.02
N ALA A 25 -9.97 6.99 7.86
CA ALA A 25 -9.04 6.03 7.28
C ALA A 25 -7.66 6.67 7.01
N PRO A 26 -6.69 6.49 7.93
CA PRO A 26 -5.31 6.94 7.71
C PRO A 26 -4.67 6.24 6.50
N LYS A 27 -3.98 7.01 5.67
CA LYS A 27 -3.29 6.52 4.47
C LYS A 27 -1.89 6.01 4.82
N GLY A 28 -1.83 4.95 5.63
CA GLY A 28 -0.58 4.35 6.08
C GLY A 28 -0.80 3.13 6.97
N ALA A 29 0.24 2.32 7.13
CA ALA A 29 0.22 1.20 8.05
C ALA A 29 0.03 1.67 9.51
N GLY A 30 -0.72 0.93 10.31
CA GLY A 30 -1.05 1.32 11.68
C GLY A 30 0.16 1.66 12.55
N ARG A 31 1.27 0.94 12.37
CA ARG A 31 2.55 1.28 13.03
C ARG A 31 3.05 2.67 12.65
N THR A 32 3.07 2.98 11.36
CA THR A 32 3.53 4.29 10.85
C THR A 32 2.62 5.42 11.34
N VAL A 33 1.31 5.19 11.41
CA VAL A 33 0.35 6.14 12.00
C VAL A 33 0.73 6.44 13.46
N ARG A 34 1.03 5.42 14.26
CA ARG A 34 1.42 5.58 15.66
C ARG A 34 2.77 6.27 15.81
N ASP A 35 3.77 5.88 15.03
CA ASP A 35 5.12 6.45 15.08
C ASP A 35 5.09 7.95 14.71
N ASN A 36 4.32 8.33 13.68
CA ASN A 36 4.13 9.74 13.32
C ASN A 36 3.37 10.53 14.40
N PHE A 37 2.34 9.96 15.00
CA PHE A 37 1.65 10.59 16.15
C PHE A 37 2.62 10.91 17.27
N LEU A 38 3.46 9.96 17.66
CA LEU A 38 4.44 10.14 18.73
C LEU A 38 5.54 11.17 18.38
N ALA A 39 5.86 11.29 17.10
CA ALA A 39 6.83 12.25 16.60
C ALA A 39 6.26 13.69 16.42
N GLY A 40 4.97 13.89 16.69
CA GLY A 40 4.31 15.19 16.49
C GLY A 40 4.08 15.53 15.01
N SER A 41 4.14 14.53 14.14
CA SER A 41 3.73 14.60 12.73
C SER A 41 2.46 13.76 12.54
N GLY A 42 1.92 13.67 11.32
CA GLY A 42 0.67 12.94 11.09
C GLY A 42 0.59 12.30 9.71
N ILE A 43 -0.11 11.17 9.65
CA ILE A 43 -0.50 10.55 8.39
C ILE A 43 -1.84 11.15 7.94
N ASN A 44 -1.96 11.50 6.66
CA ASN A 44 -3.21 12.01 6.11
C ASN A 44 -4.31 10.97 6.20
N SER A 45 -5.54 11.41 6.49
CA SER A 45 -6.68 10.51 6.60
C SER A 45 -7.86 10.99 5.76
N SER A 46 -8.52 10.07 5.07
CA SER A 46 -9.85 10.32 4.53
C SER A 46 -10.90 10.20 5.63
N TYR A 47 -12.02 10.91 5.47
CA TYR A 47 -13.15 10.79 6.38
C TYR A 47 -14.47 10.72 5.61
N ALA A 48 -15.44 9.99 6.16
CA ALA A 48 -16.78 9.89 5.59
C ALA A 48 -17.83 9.66 6.67
N VAL A 49 -19.06 10.06 6.38
CA VAL A 49 -20.25 9.75 7.17
C VAL A 49 -21.16 8.89 6.30
N PHE A 50 -21.46 7.67 6.73
CA PHE A 50 -22.42 6.79 6.09
C PHE A 50 -23.84 7.02 6.63
N GLN A 51 -23.96 7.15 7.96
CA GLN A 51 -25.23 7.35 8.64
C GLN A 51 -25.09 8.43 9.72
N ASN A 52 -26.05 9.35 9.80
CA ASN A 52 -26.07 10.48 10.73
C ASN A 52 -27.39 10.48 11.52
N ALA A 53 -27.54 9.55 12.43
CA ALA A 53 -28.73 9.41 13.24
C ALA A 53 -28.90 10.52 14.29
N THR A 54 -27.77 11.00 14.84
CA THR A 54 -27.75 12.02 15.91
C THR A 54 -27.69 13.45 15.41
N GLY A 55 -27.48 13.69 14.11
CA GLY A 55 -27.17 14.99 13.53
C GLY A 55 -25.74 15.50 13.81
N LYS A 56 -24.89 14.72 14.51
CA LYS A 56 -23.53 15.11 14.93
C LYS A 56 -22.44 14.20 14.37
N ALA A 57 -22.77 13.33 13.41
CA ALA A 57 -21.81 12.36 12.88
C ALA A 57 -20.56 13.03 12.28
N LEU A 58 -20.71 14.12 11.54
CA LEU A 58 -19.57 14.84 10.95
C LEU A 58 -18.64 15.41 12.02
N GLU A 59 -19.17 16.07 13.04
CA GLU A 59 -18.36 16.61 14.13
C GLU A 59 -17.56 15.52 14.83
N ARG A 60 -18.21 14.39 15.11
CA ARG A 60 -17.56 13.21 15.71
C ARG A 60 -16.47 12.63 14.83
N THR A 61 -16.73 12.54 13.51
CA THR A 61 -15.74 12.04 12.55
C THR A 61 -14.49 12.90 12.54
N LEU A 62 -14.66 14.22 12.46
CA LEU A 62 -13.55 15.17 12.49
C LEU A 62 -12.80 15.12 13.83
N ALA A 63 -13.53 15.03 14.95
CA ALA A 63 -12.92 14.89 16.27
C ALA A 63 -12.05 13.62 16.39
N VAL A 64 -12.52 12.49 15.86
CA VAL A 64 -11.72 11.25 15.81
C VAL A 64 -10.48 11.44 14.95
N GLY A 65 -10.61 12.02 13.76
CA GLY A 65 -9.48 12.28 12.86
C GLY A 65 -8.40 13.16 13.51
N ILE A 66 -8.80 14.20 14.22
CA ILE A 66 -7.88 15.07 14.99
C ILE A 66 -7.24 14.29 16.15
N ALA A 67 -8.03 13.54 16.91
CA ALA A 67 -7.56 12.82 18.07
C ALA A 67 -6.52 11.73 17.76
N ILE A 68 -6.59 11.11 16.59
CA ILE A 68 -5.57 10.14 16.13
C ILE A 68 -4.32 10.82 15.53
N GLY A 69 -4.30 12.15 15.47
CA GLY A 69 -3.15 12.91 14.95
C GLY A 69 -3.01 12.87 13.42
N SER A 70 -4.11 12.91 12.68
CA SER A 70 -4.06 12.97 11.22
C SER A 70 -3.29 14.20 10.74
N GLY A 71 -2.45 14.06 9.70
CA GLY A 71 -1.70 15.16 9.10
C GLY A 71 -2.63 16.20 8.48
N TYR A 72 -3.57 15.76 7.63
CA TYR A 72 -4.76 16.51 7.26
C TYR A 72 -5.92 15.55 6.98
N LEU A 73 -7.14 16.08 7.04
CA LEU A 73 -8.37 15.34 6.79
C LEU A 73 -8.98 15.75 5.45
N PHE A 74 -9.36 14.78 4.63
CA PHE A 74 -10.05 15.04 3.36
C PHE A 74 -11.32 14.20 3.23
N PRO A 75 -12.41 14.78 2.66
CA PRO A 75 -13.68 14.10 2.55
C PRO A 75 -13.66 13.01 1.48
N THR A 76 -14.43 11.95 1.73
CA THR A 76 -14.71 10.87 0.78
C THR A 76 -16.11 10.29 1.06
N THR A 77 -16.47 9.20 0.36
CA THR A 77 -17.60 8.33 0.72
C THR A 77 -17.09 6.97 1.15
N PHE A 78 -17.92 6.17 1.84
CA PHE A 78 -17.56 4.79 2.19
C PHE A 78 -17.18 3.97 0.96
N GLU A 79 -17.95 4.10 -0.12
CA GLU A 79 -17.73 3.36 -1.36
C GLU A 79 -16.41 3.77 -2.04
N GLN A 80 -16.17 5.06 -2.22
CA GLN A 80 -14.93 5.57 -2.82
C GLN A 80 -13.70 5.20 -2.00
N GLU A 81 -13.80 5.30 -0.68
CA GLU A 81 -12.72 4.90 0.22
C GLU A 81 -12.38 3.41 0.05
N VAL A 82 -13.40 2.54 0.10
CA VAL A 82 -13.19 1.09 -0.01
C VAL A 82 -12.62 0.72 -1.38
N TYR A 83 -13.14 1.30 -2.46
CA TYR A 83 -12.66 0.98 -3.80
C TYR A 83 -11.23 1.47 -4.02
N SER A 84 -10.90 2.68 -3.60
CA SER A 84 -9.54 3.20 -3.75
C SER A 84 -8.53 2.48 -2.86
N ASP A 85 -8.91 2.15 -1.63
CA ASP A 85 -8.03 1.46 -0.67
C ASP A 85 -7.73 0.02 -1.10
N LEU A 86 -8.78 -0.76 -1.42
CA LEU A 86 -8.60 -2.14 -1.89
C LEU A 86 -7.85 -2.22 -3.22
N THR A 87 -8.05 -1.25 -4.11
CA THR A 87 -7.28 -1.16 -5.36
C THR A 87 -5.84 -0.75 -5.08
N GLY A 88 -5.63 0.22 -4.19
CA GLY A 88 -4.30 0.72 -3.84
C GLY A 88 -3.40 -0.36 -3.23
N GLU A 89 -3.89 -1.12 -2.25
CA GLU A 89 -3.10 -2.16 -1.58
C GLU A 89 -2.76 -3.35 -2.50
N ARG A 90 -3.66 -3.73 -3.43
CA ARG A 90 -3.39 -4.75 -4.45
C ARG A 90 -2.55 -4.21 -5.59
N GLY A 91 -2.70 -2.94 -5.88
CA GLY A 91 -1.96 -2.18 -6.89
C GLY A 91 -0.60 -1.70 -6.40
N VAL A 92 -0.33 -0.42 -6.63
CA VAL A 92 1.01 0.20 -6.46
C VAL A 92 1.55 0.10 -5.03
N LEU A 93 0.69 0.10 -4.00
CA LEU A 93 1.18 0.15 -2.62
C LEU A 93 1.85 -1.16 -2.17
N MET A 94 1.37 -2.31 -2.63
CA MET A 94 1.87 -3.61 -2.20
C MET A 94 1.97 -4.63 -3.34
N GLY A 95 0.84 -5.05 -3.94
CA GLY A 95 0.80 -6.17 -4.88
C GLY A 95 1.60 -5.94 -6.15
N CYS A 96 1.30 -4.86 -6.88
CA CYS A 96 2.03 -4.48 -8.09
C CYS A 96 3.51 -4.19 -7.79
N LEU A 97 3.79 -3.44 -6.72
CA LEU A 97 5.17 -3.13 -6.32
C LEU A 97 5.98 -4.40 -6.10
N ALA A 98 5.47 -5.35 -5.33
CA ALA A 98 6.14 -6.63 -5.08
C ALA A 98 6.39 -7.41 -6.39
N GLY A 99 5.38 -7.48 -7.26
CA GLY A 99 5.48 -8.18 -8.55
C GLY A 99 6.49 -7.55 -9.50
N VAL A 100 6.52 -6.22 -9.59
CA VAL A 100 7.47 -5.49 -10.46
C VAL A 100 8.91 -5.65 -9.95
N LEU A 101 9.13 -5.56 -8.64
CA LEU A 101 10.45 -5.79 -8.03
C LEU A 101 10.94 -7.21 -8.31
N GLU A 102 10.10 -8.21 -8.12
CA GLU A 102 10.45 -9.61 -8.39
C GLU A 102 10.74 -9.85 -9.88
N ALA A 103 9.93 -9.29 -10.77
CA ALA A 103 10.13 -9.43 -12.21
C ALA A 103 11.48 -8.87 -12.66
N GLN A 104 11.84 -7.65 -12.22
CA GLN A 104 13.13 -7.05 -12.55
C GLN A 104 14.30 -7.84 -11.95
N TYR A 105 14.20 -8.21 -10.67
CA TYR A 105 15.21 -9.03 -10.01
C TYR A 105 15.48 -10.32 -10.81
N ASN A 106 14.43 -11.06 -11.17
CA ASN A 106 14.55 -12.31 -11.90
C ASN A 106 15.18 -12.12 -13.29
N VAL A 107 14.87 -11.02 -13.97
CA VAL A 107 15.51 -10.69 -15.27
C VAL A 107 17.00 -10.45 -15.08
N LEU A 108 17.42 -9.68 -14.10
CA LEU A 108 18.84 -9.44 -13.81
C LEU A 108 19.56 -10.76 -13.46
N ARG A 109 18.95 -11.61 -12.62
CA ARG A 109 19.49 -12.93 -12.28
C ARG A 109 19.65 -13.82 -13.51
N LYS A 110 18.65 -13.83 -14.40
CA LYS A 110 18.69 -14.59 -15.67
C LYS A 110 19.84 -14.14 -16.55
N HIS A 111 20.24 -12.88 -16.50
CA HIS A 111 21.35 -12.33 -17.28
C HIS A 111 22.71 -12.38 -16.55
N GLY A 112 22.79 -13.10 -15.41
CA GLY A 112 24.05 -13.42 -14.75
C GLY A 112 24.49 -12.43 -13.67
N HIS A 113 23.68 -11.42 -13.35
CA HIS A 113 23.97 -10.54 -12.23
C HIS A 113 23.91 -11.31 -10.91
N SER A 114 24.80 -10.99 -9.95
CA SER A 114 24.78 -11.63 -8.63
C SER A 114 23.48 -11.29 -7.85
N PRO A 115 23.08 -12.12 -6.88
CA PRO A 115 21.92 -11.82 -6.04
C PRO A 115 22.01 -10.46 -5.33
N SER A 116 23.20 -10.08 -4.86
CA SER A 116 23.45 -8.80 -4.21
C SER A 116 23.28 -7.63 -5.19
N GLU A 117 23.87 -7.74 -6.38
CA GLU A 117 23.77 -6.71 -7.42
C GLU A 117 22.32 -6.53 -7.87
N ALA A 118 21.63 -7.62 -8.22
CA ALA A 118 20.24 -7.59 -8.62
C ALA A 118 19.33 -6.99 -7.54
N PHE A 119 19.58 -7.28 -6.25
CA PHE A 119 18.82 -6.70 -5.16
C PHE A 119 19.08 -5.19 -4.98
N ASN A 120 20.34 -4.77 -5.06
CA ASN A 120 20.68 -3.35 -4.94
C ASN A 120 20.04 -2.50 -6.05
N GLU A 121 20.12 -2.96 -7.30
CA GLU A 121 19.55 -2.27 -8.48
C GLU A 121 18.02 -2.35 -8.58
N THR A 122 17.38 -3.14 -7.76
CA THR A 122 15.91 -3.31 -7.80
C THR A 122 15.23 -2.75 -6.56
N VAL A 123 15.69 -3.13 -5.38
CA VAL A 123 15.00 -2.83 -4.12
C VAL A 123 15.75 -1.79 -3.29
N GLU A 124 17.05 -1.99 -3.07
CA GLU A 124 17.79 -1.21 -2.09
C GLU A 124 17.89 0.26 -2.49
N GLU A 125 18.32 0.53 -3.70
CA GLU A 125 18.44 1.91 -4.21
C GLU A 125 17.07 2.61 -4.26
N LEU A 126 16.04 1.90 -4.71
CA LEU A 126 14.69 2.44 -4.72
C LEU A 126 14.23 2.88 -3.33
N THR A 127 14.36 2.00 -2.34
CA THR A 127 13.76 2.22 -1.01
C THR A 127 14.62 3.07 -0.09
N GLN A 128 15.94 2.98 -0.21
CA GLN A 128 16.86 3.73 0.63
C GLN A 128 17.13 5.16 0.12
N SER A 129 17.12 5.35 -1.20
CA SER A 129 17.51 6.61 -1.84
C SER A 129 16.36 7.29 -2.59
N LEU A 130 15.81 6.64 -3.60
CA LEU A 130 14.92 7.32 -4.56
C LEU A 130 13.53 7.63 -3.99
N MET A 131 12.89 6.69 -3.29
CA MET A 131 11.55 6.93 -2.73
C MET A 131 11.51 8.04 -1.67
N PRO A 132 12.49 8.21 -0.78
CA PRO A 132 12.57 9.39 0.09
C PRO A 132 12.63 10.71 -0.67
N LEU A 133 13.36 10.78 -1.79
CA LEU A 133 13.44 11.99 -2.63
C LEU A 133 12.08 12.29 -3.31
N VAL A 134 11.42 11.25 -3.82
CA VAL A 134 10.07 11.37 -4.39
C VAL A 134 9.07 11.85 -3.35
N ALA A 135 9.13 11.31 -2.12
CA ALA A 135 8.25 11.71 -1.04
C ALA A 135 8.42 13.19 -0.62
N GLN A 136 9.63 13.71 -0.70
CA GLN A 136 9.95 15.08 -0.31
C GLN A 136 9.70 16.10 -1.42
N ASN A 137 10.01 15.76 -2.67
CA ASN A 137 10.14 16.74 -3.73
C ASN A 137 9.34 16.41 -5.00
N GLY A 138 8.81 15.19 -5.13
CA GLY A 138 8.12 14.72 -6.32
C GLY A 138 9.01 13.98 -7.33
N MET A 139 8.36 13.31 -8.27
CA MET A 139 9.02 12.43 -9.26
C MET A 139 9.85 13.23 -10.28
N ASP A 140 9.34 14.37 -10.70
CA ASP A 140 10.01 15.27 -11.65
C ASP A 140 11.31 15.83 -11.08
N TRP A 141 11.27 16.24 -9.81
CA TRP A 141 12.46 16.72 -9.11
C TRP A 141 13.51 15.60 -8.96
N MET A 142 13.09 14.41 -8.57
CA MET A 142 13.99 13.26 -8.48
C MET A 142 14.66 12.97 -9.82
N TYR A 143 13.89 12.96 -10.93
CA TYR A 143 14.45 12.80 -12.27
C TYR A 143 15.46 13.90 -12.61
N ALA A 144 15.12 15.17 -12.36
CA ALA A 144 15.99 16.30 -12.67
C ALA A 144 17.35 16.24 -11.92
N ASN A 145 17.40 15.55 -10.78
CA ASN A 145 18.61 15.41 -9.96
C ASN A 145 19.35 14.06 -10.16
N CYS A 146 18.92 13.26 -11.13
CA CYS A 146 19.65 12.06 -11.57
C CYS A 146 20.57 12.35 -12.77
N SER A 147 21.38 11.36 -13.17
CA SER A 147 22.21 11.47 -14.37
C SER A 147 21.37 11.62 -15.63
N THR A 148 21.92 12.25 -16.66
CA THR A 148 21.20 12.45 -17.94
C THR A 148 20.83 11.12 -18.61
N THR A 149 21.63 10.08 -18.41
CA THR A 149 21.34 8.72 -18.88
C THR A 149 20.12 8.14 -18.17
N ALA A 150 20.04 8.28 -16.85
CA ALA A 150 18.90 7.82 -16.06
C ALA A 150 17.63 8.58 -16.44
N GLN A 151 17.71 9.93 -16.57
CA GLN A 151 16.59 10.77 -17.00
C GLN A 151 16.00 10.29 -18.32
N ARG A 152 16.85 10.13 -19.33
CA ARG A 152 16.41 9.74 -20.68
C ARG A 152 15.82 8.34 -20.68
N GLY A 153 16.51 7.38 -20.09
CA GLY A 153 16.06 6.00 -20.01
C GLY A 153 14.70 5.87 -19.30
N ALA A 154 14.57 6.50 -18.14
CA ALA A 154 13.33 6.46 -17.37
C ALA A 154 12.15 7.08 -18.13
N LEU A 155 12.34 8.24 -18.76
CA LEU A 155 11.29 8.89 -19.57
C LEU A 155 10.86 8.05 -20.77
N ASP A 156 11.80 7.36 -21.44
CA ASP A 156 11.51 6.52 -22.59
C ASP A 156 10.73 5.25 -22.20
N TRP A 157 11.07 4.64 -21.07
CA TRP A 157 10.45 3.40 -20.64
C TRP A 157 9.17 3.59 -19.82
N LYS A 158 8.97 4.74 -19.18
CA LYS A 158 7.79 5.04 -18.37
C LYS A 158 6.47 4.70 -19.07
N ASN A 159 6.33 5.11 -20.33
CA ASN A 159 5.09 4.90 -21.09
C ASN A 159 4.85 3.41 -21.38
N ARG A 160 5.91 2.65 -21.66
CA ARG A 160 5.80 1.20 -21.90
C ARG A 160 5.29 0.47 -20.66
N PHE A 161 5.83 0.79 -19.49
CA PHE A 161 5.34 0.20 -18.24
C PHE A 161 3.91 0.62 -17.93
N ARG A 162 3.59 1.92 -18.07
CA ARG A 162 2.21 2.40 -17.88
C ARG A 162 1.24 1.63 -18.77
N ASP A 163 1.52 1.52 -20.05
CA ASP A 163 0.62 0.90 -21.02
C ASP A 163 0.49 -0.61 -20.81
N ALA A 164 1.54 -1.26 -20.29
CA ALA A 164 1.52 -2.68 -19.95
C ALA A 164 0.68 -2.98 -18.69
N VAL A 165 0.68 -2.09 -17.70
CA VAL A 165 -0.03 -2.34 -16.43
C VAL A 165 -1.43 -1.73 -16.38
N ALA A 166 -1.76 -0.75 -17.22
CA ALA A 166 -3.07 -0.09 -17.20
C ALA A 166 -4.24 -1.06 -17.33
N PRO A 167 -4.25 -2.03 -18.27
CA PRO A 167 -5.35 -3.00 -18.35
C PRO A 167 -5.51 -3.87 -17.10
N VAL A 168 -4.41 -4.17 -16.42
CA VAL A 168 -4.43 -4.95 -15.16
C VAL A 168 -5.03 -4.14 -14.03
N PHE A 169 -4.78 -2.82 -13.99
CA PHE A 169 -5.41 -1.94 -13.01
C PHE A 169 -6.91 -1.76 -13.27
N ASP A 170 -7.33 -1.69 -14.54
CA ASP A 170 -8.76 -1.62 -14.89
C ASP A 170 -9.47 -2.92 -14.45
N GLU A 171 -8.91 -4.09 -14.76
CA GLU A 171 -9.43 -5.37 -14.28
C GLU A 171 -9.52 -5.42 -12.76
N LEU A 172 -8.45 -5.02 -12.06
CA LEU A 172 -8.41 -4.99 -10.61
C LEU A 172 -9.52 -4.12 -10.02
N TYR A 173 -9.70 -2.90 -10.56
CA TYR A 173 -10.73 -1.98 -10.10
C TYR A 173 -12.14 -2.58 -10.28
N ASP A 174 -12.43 -3.18 -11.43
CA ASP A 174 -13.71 -3.83 -11.71
C ASP A 174 -13.97 -5.01 -10.76
N ARG A 175 -12.96 -5.79 -10.44
CA ARG A 175 -13.05 -6.89 -9.47
C ARG A 175 -13.31 -6.38 -8.05
N VAL A 176 -12.69 -5.28 -7.67
CA VAL A 176 -12.94 -4.61 -6.39
C VAL A 176 -14.37 -4.07 -6.37
N ALA A 177 -14.77 -3.25 -7.34
CA ALA A 177 -16.08 -2.62 -7.39
C ALA A 177 -17.23 -3.64 -7.42
N SER A 178 -17.05 -4.75 -8.13
CA SER A 178 -18.05 -5.85 -8.18
C SER A 178 -18.09 -6.72 -6.91
N GLY A 179 -17.20 -6.52 -5.94
CA GLY A 179 -17.13 -7.33 -4.72
C GLY A 179 -16.47 -8.70 -4.89
N LYS A 180 -15.91 -9.02 -6.06
CA LYS A 180 -15.20 -10.30 -6.28
C LYS A 180 -14.00 -10.46 -5.36
N GLU A 181 -13.22 -9.39 -5.18
CA GLU A 181 -12.08 -9.41 -4.27
C GLU A 181 -12.50 -9.58 -2.80
N THR A 182 -13.65 -8.99 -2.41
CA THR A 182 -14.24 -9.18 -1.09
C THR A 182 -14.65 -10.62 -0.85
N ALA A 183 -15.29 -11.27 -1.83
CA ALA A 183 -15.68 -12.67 -1.72
C ALA A 183 -14.48 -13.58 -1.46
N ILE A 184 -13.37 -13.38 -2.18
CA ILE A 184 -12.11 -14.14 -1.97
C ILE A 184 -11.58 -13.94 -0.54
N VAL A 185 -11.54 -12.69 -0.06
CA VAL A 185 -11.06 -12.40 1.29
C VAL A 185 -11.92 -13.10 2.35
N LEU A 186 -13.24 -13.04 2.22
CA LEU A 186 -14.16 -13.69 3.16
C LEU A 186 -14.01 -15.22 3.13
N GLU A 187 -13.89 -15.81 1.95
CA GLU A 187 -13.71 -17.26 1.79
C GLU A 187 -12.38 -17.72 2.43
N VAL A 188 -11.27 -17.10 2.03
CA VAL A 188 -9.93 -17.50 2.47
C VAL A 188 -9.74 -17.27 3.98
N ASN A 189 -10.18 -16.10 4.49
CA ASN A 189 -9.92 -15.72 5.87
C ASN A 189 -10.87 -16.39 6.88
N SER A 190 -12.01 -16.96 6.42
CA SER A 190 -12.88 -17.75 7.29
C SER A 190 -12.44 -19.21 7.44
N ALA A 191 -11.46 -19.66 6.68
CA ALA A 191 -10.93 -21.02 6.79
C ALA A 191 -10.24 -21.23 8.17
N PRO A 192 -10.47 -22.37 8.86
CA PRO A 192 -9.87 -22.63 10.17
C PRO A 192 -8.35 -22.56 10.20
N ASP A 193 -7.69 -22.91 9.10
CA ASP A 193 -6.24 -22.91 8.92
C ASP A 193 -5.69 -21.63 8.26
N TYR A 194 -6.50 -20.57 8.16
CA TYR A 194 -6.12 -19.32 7.50
C TYR A 194 -4.73 -18.81 7.94
N ARG A 195 -4.49 -18.72 9.27
CA ARG A 195 -3.22 -18.19 9.80
C ARG A 195 -2.01 -19.05 9.42
N GLU A 196 -2.18 -20.35 9.38
CA GLU A 196 -1.12 -21.29 8.97
C GLU A 196 -0.80 -21.15 7.49
N ARG A 197 -1.82 -21.03 6.64
CA ARG A 197 -1.64 -20.79 5.19
C ARG A 197 -0.94 -19.46 4.94
N LEU A 198 -1.40 -18.38 5.55
CA LEU A 198 -0.77 -17.07 5.45
C LEU A 198 0.70 -17.12 5.88
N GLN A 199 1.01 -17.81 6.99
CA GLN A 199 2.39 -17.92 7.45
C GLN A 199 3.27 -18.67 6.45
N LYS A 200 2.77 -19.73 5.82
CA LYS A 200 3.49 -20.44 4.75
C LYS A 200 3.80 -19.55 3.55
N GLU A 201 2.86 -18.72 3.12
CA GLU A 201 3.07 -17.76 2.02
C GLU A 201 4.11 -16.69 2.39
N LEU A 202 4.03 -16.15 3.60
CA LEU A 202 5.01 -15.16 4.08
C LEU A 202 6.41 -15.79 4.24
N ASP A 203 6.50 -17.03 4.69
CA ASP A 203 7.77 -17.74 4.81
C ASP A 203 8.35 -18.07 3.42
N ALA A 204 7.52 -18.42 2.44
CA ALA A 204 7.97 -18.61 1.06
C ALA A 204 8.55 -17.31 0.48
N MET A 205 7.88 -16.18 0.67
CA MET A 205 8.41 -14.88 0.27
C MET A 205 9.73 -14.56 0.98
N LYS A 206 9.78 -14.68 2.30
CA LYS A 206 10.97 -14.41 3.13
C LYS A 206 12.17 -15.28 2.72
N ASN A 207 11.92 -16.53 2.33
CA ASN A 207 12.95 -17.51 1.97
C ASN A 207 13.32 -17.48 0.48
N SER A 208 12.68 -16.62 -0.34
CA SER A 208 13.08 -16.44 -1.73
C SER A 208 14.50 -15.88 -1.83
N GLU A 209 15.21 -16.17 -2.92
CA GLU A 209 16.58 -15.68 -3.14
C GLU A 209 16.66 -14.16 -3.02
N MET A 210 15.72 -13.44 -3.61
CA MET A 210 15.67 -11.98 -3.57
C MET A 210 15.62 -11.45 -2.13
N TRP A 211 14.73 -11.96 -1.28
CA TRP A 211 14.59 -11.46 0.08
C TRP A 211 15.69 -11.97 1.03
N GLN A 212 16.32 -13.10 0.73
CA GLN A 212 17.51 -13.55 1.43
C GLN A 212 18.73 -12.66 1.09
N ALA A 213 18.93 -12.33 -0.19
CA ALA A 213 19.93 -11.35 -0.60
C ALA A 213 19.69 -9.99 0.09
N GLY A 214 18.44 -9.56 0.15
CA GLY A 214 18.04 -8.34 0.85
C GLY A 214 18.32 -8.36 2.35
N ALA A 215 18.17 -9.49 3.01
CA ALA A 215 18.52 -9.62 4.42
C ALA A 215 20.01 -9.38 4.66
N VAL A 216 20.87 -9.92 3.80
CA VAL A 216 22.31 -9.71 3.83
C VAL A 216 22.65 -8.24 3.57
N VAL A 217 22.14 -7.65 2.49
CA VAL A 217 22.37 -6.24 2.12
C VAL A 217 22.00 -5.32 3.29
N ARG A 218 20.80 -5.47 3.84
CA ARG A 218 20.35 -4.65 4.99
C ARG A 218 21.21 -4.83 6.25
N SER A 219 21.77 -6.03 6.49
CA SER A 219 22.64 -6.28 7.65
C SER A 219 23.98 -5.56 7.54
N LEU A 220 24.42 -5.26 6.32
CA LEU A 220 25.68 -4.57 6.03
C LEU A 220 25.59 -3.06 6.16
N ARG A 221 24.40 -2.49 6.30
CA ARG A 221 24.23 -1.04 6.48
C ARG A 221 24.95 -0.55 7.73
N PRO A 222 25.67 0.60 7.66
CA PRO A 222 26.47 1.09 8.79
C PRO A 222 25.69 1.29 10.09
N GLU A 223 24.45 1.76 10.00
CA GLU A 223 23.58 2.00 11.15
C GLU A 223 23.14 0.70 11.87
N ARG A 224 23.25 -0.45 11.22
CA ARG A 224 22.97 -1.76 11.80
C ARG A 224 24.19 -2.48 12.38
N ARG A 225 25.41 -1.99 12.07
CA ARG A 225 26.66 -2.58 12.58
C ARG A 225 27.01 -2.13 14.00
N LYS A 226 26.28 -1.15 14.56
CA LYS A 226 26.55 -0.53 15.87
C LYS A 226 25.76 -1.13 17.02
N LYS A 227 25.25 -2.36 16.86
CA LYS A 227 24.57 -3.05 17.96
C LYS A 227 25.26 -4.37 18.28
#